data_9ce64c454d942997c8712bd92e6ab806
#
_entry.id   9ce64c454d942997c8712bd92e6ab806
#
_cell.length_a   1.000
_cell.length_b   1.000
_cell.length_c   1.000
_cell.angle_alpha   90.00
_cell.angle_beta   90.00
_cell.angle_gamma   90.00
#
_symmetry.space_group_name_H-M   'P 1'
#
loop_
_entity.id
_entity.type
_entity.pdbx_description
1 polymer ?
#
loop_
_entity_poly.entity_id
_entity_poly.type
_entity_poly.pdbx_seq_one_letter_code
_entity_poly.pdbx_strand_id
1 'polypeptide(L)'
;MAIRKTTKPATKATESPTYEVIEECGVLSTNSRGWELKLRFMSWNGNEPKYDIRSWKEDENGEKCSKGITLTGDELENLLNILKNME
;
A
#
# COMPACT_ATOMS: atom_id res chain seq x y z
N MET A 1 10.78 7.05 -9.05
CA MET A 1 10.62 6.49 -9.22
C MET A 1 9.78 5.80 -9.81
N ALA A 2 9.71 5.29 -10.18
CA ALA A 2 9.10 4.59 -10.89
C ALA A 2 8.09 3.85 -10.40
N ILE A 3 7.21 3.88 -10.65
CA ILE A 3 6.27 3.23 -10.23
C ILE A 3 5.77 2.38 -11.09
N ARG A 4 5.55 1.59 -11.22
CA ARG A 4 5.08 0.79 -12.06
C ARG A 4 3.83 0.39 -11.79
N LYS A 5 3.07 0.46 -12.24
CA LYS A 5 1.87 0.11 -12.14
C LYS A 5 1.64 -1.13 -12.32
N THR A 6 1.37 -1.75 -11.80
CA THR A 6 1.22 -3.00 -11.94
C THR A 6 -0.01 -3.40 -12.13
N THR A 7 -0.58 -3.19 -12.54
CA THR A 7 -1.74 -3.57 -12.81
C THR A 7 -1.99 -4.89 -12.97
N LYS A 8 -2.11 -5.55 -12.50
CA LYS A 8 -2.40 -6.73 -12.65
C LYS A 8 -3.62 -6.94 -12.90
N PRO A 9 -4.00 -7.28 -13.33
CA PRO A 9 -5.14 -7.55 -13.76
C PRO A 9 -5.99 -8.14 -13.00
N ALA A 10 -6.32 -7.85 -12.58
CA ALA A 10 -7.16 -8.26 -11.88
C ALA A 10 -7.90 -9.24 -12.25
N THR A 11 -8.00 -9.32 -12.70
CA THR A 11 -8.50 -10.23 -13.10
C THR A 11 -9.42 -10.92 -12.51
N LYS A 12 -9.78 -11.38 -12.40
CA LYS A 12 -10.63 -12.13 -12.07
C LYS A 12 -11.20 -11.93 -10.97
N ALA A 13 -11.05 -11.56 -10.62
CA ALA A 13 -11.43 -11.50 -9.54
C ALA A 13 -12.51 -10.95 -9.13
N THR A 14 -13.13 -10.97 -9.48
CA THR A 14 -14.28 -10.54 -9.17
C THR A 14 -14.35 -10.06 -7.83
N GLU A 15 -14.21 -10.66 -6.90
CA GLU A 15 -14.44 -10.13 -5.70
C GLU A 15 -13.28 -9.44 -5.23
N SER A 16 -12.19 -9.54 -5.65
CA SER A 16 -11.04 -8.80 -5.18
C SER A 16 -11.15 -7.37 -5.56
N PRO A 17 -10.82 -6.48 -4.68
CA PRO A 17 -10.81 -5.08 -5.04
C PRO A 17 -9.70 -4.84 -6.05
N THR A 18 -9.90 -3.91 -6.93
CA THR A 18 -8.84 -3.51 -7.84
C THR A 18 -8.06 -2.39 -7.20
N TYR A 19 -6.82 -2.26 -7.59
CA TYR A 19 -6.01 -1.20 -7.05
C TYR A 19 -4.88 -0.86 -7.99
N GLU A 20 -4.33 0.31 -7.80
CA GLU A 20 -3.21 0.76 -8.58
C GLU A 20 -2.20 1.36 -7.62
N VAL A 21 -0.94 0.92 -7.72
CA VAL A 21 0.11 1.50 -6.88
C VAL A 21 0.71 2.65 -7.67
N ILE A 22 0.55 3.85 -7.14
CA ILE A 22 1.06 5.02 -7.81
C ILE A 22 2.49 5.27 -7.40
N GLU A 23 2.80 5.05 -6.14
CA GLU A 23 4.16 5.25 -5.70
C GLU A 23 4.49 4.28 -4.57
N GLU A 24 5.65 3.66 -4.64
CA GLU A 24 6.14 2.81 -3.56
C GLU A 24 6.90 3.71 -2.64
N CYS A 25 6.35 4.00 -1.49
CA CYS A 25 7.01 4.93 -0.58
C CYS A 25 8.07 4.26 0.26
N GLY A 26 7.83 3.04 0.72
CA GLY A 26 8.85 2.35 1.48
C GLY A 26 8.33 1.13 2.19
N VAL A 27 9.26 0.33 2.69
CA VAL A 27 8.95 -0.88 3.44
C VAL A 27 9.29 -0.61 4.89
N LEU A 28 8.32 -0.83 5.77
CA LEU A 28 8.55 -0.59 7.17
C LEU A 28 9.16 -1.81 7.85
N SER A 29 8.78 -3.00 7.45
CA SER A 29 9.33 -4.21 8.03
C SER A 29 9.03 -5.40 7.13
N THR A 30 9.75 -6.48 7.34
CA THR A 30 9.53 -7.72 6.62
C THR A 30 9.54 -8.82 7.67
N ASN A 31 8.56 -9.72 7.63
CA ASN A 31 8.57 -10.78 8.61
C ASN A 31 9.13 -12.05 7.99
N SER A 32 9.22 -13.10 8.81
CA SER A 32 9.88 -14.32 8.37
C SER A 32 9.09 -15.08 7.33
N ARG A 33 7.83 -14.75 7.13
CA ARG A 33 7.02 -15.43 6.15
C ARG A 33 6.97 -14.70 4.83
N GLY A 34 7.74 -13.64 4.70
CA GLY A 34 7.79 -12.90 3.45
C GLY A 34 6.76 -11.81 3.31
N TRP A 35 6.06 -11.47 4.37
CA TRP A 35 5.14 -10.34 4.33
C TRP A 35 5.91 -9.06 4.57
N GLU A 36 5.61 -8.04 3.79
CA GLU A 36 6.26 -6.75 3.94
C GLU A 36 5.23 -5.70 4.30
N LEU A 37 5.44 -5.00 5.39
CA LEU A 37 4.57 -3.90 5.78
C LEU A 37 5.04 -2.68 5.01
N LYS A 38 4.19 -2.17 4.14
CA LYS A 38 4.60 -1.12 3.21
C LYS A 38 3.77 0.12 3.32
N LEU A 39 4.39 1.23 3.04
CA LEU A 39 3.71 2.48 2.85
C LEU A 39 3.68 2.74 1.34
N ARG A 40 2.51 2.88 0.78
CA ARG A 40 2.34 3.10 -0.65
C ARG A 40 1.31 4.20 -0.88
N PHE A 41 1.46 4.90 -1.99
CA PHE A 41 0.42 5.84 -2.42
C PHE A 41 -0.38 5.09 -3.46
N MET A 42 -1.65 4.86 -3.19
CA MET A 42 -2.44 3.93 -3.96
C MET A 42 -3.83 4.44 -4.25
N SER A 43 -4.41 3.94 -5.32
CA SER A 43 -5.80 4.18 -5.62
C SER A 43 -6.51 2.84 -5.54
N TRP A 44 -7.55 2.75 -4.71
CA TRP A 44 -8.35 1.55 -4.58
C TRP A 44 -9.65 1.73 -5.32
N ASN A 45 -9.95 0.76 -6.20
CA ASN A 45 -11.23 0.75 -6.92
C ASN A 45 -11.50 2.04 -7.68
N GLY A 46 -10.44 2.66 -8.16
CA GLY A 46 -10.61 3.89 -8.92
C GLY A 46 -10.88 5.12 -8.10
N ASN A 47 -10.80 5.00 -6.78
CA ASN A 47 -11.04 6.14 -5.93
C ASN A 47 -9.82 7.05 -5.88
N GLU A 48 -10.01 8.21 -5.29
CA GLU A 48 -8.93 9.16 -5.18
C GLU A 48 -7.77 8.56 -4.42
N PRO A 49 -6.54 8.75 -4.88
CA PRO A 49 -5.41 8.10 -4.23
C PRO A 49 -5.21 8.54 -2.79
N LYS A 50 -4.76 7.60 -1.99
CA LYS A 50 -4.44 7.87 -0.60
C LYS A 50 -3.22 7.09 -0.22
N TYR A 51 -2.62 7.43 0.90
CA TYR A 51 -1.50 6.69 1.42
C TYR A 51 -2.02 5.46 2.15
N ASP A 52 -1.31 4.35 2.00
CA ASP A 52 -1.80 3.07 2.48
C ASP A 52 -0.68 2.37 3.24
N ILE A 53 -1.02 1.86 4.43
CA ILE A 53 -0.07 1.10 5.22
C ILE A 53 -0.69 -0.25 5.50
N ARG A 54 -0.11 -1.29 4.93
CA ARG A 54 -0.56 -2.67 5.17
C ARG A 54 0.51 -3.64 4.74
N SER A 55 0.33 -4.90 5.07
CA SER A 55 1.29 -5.91 4.71
C SER A 55 0.92 -6.53 3.38
N TRP A 56 1.93 -6.85 2.60
CA TRP A 56 1.77 -7.42 1.28
C TRP A 56 2.66 -8.64 1.14
N LYS A 57 2.19 -9.62 0.39
CA LYS A 57 3.00 -10.78 0.11
C LYS A 57 2.75 -11.18 -1.33
N GLU A 58 3.82 -11.46 -2.05
CA GLU A 58 3.70 -11.87 -3.42
C GLU A 58 3.81 -13.36 -3.51
N ASP A 59 2.94 -14.01 -4.26
CA ASP A 59 3.07 -15.43 -4.50
C ASP A 59 2.78 -15.64 -5.98
N GLU A 60 2.65 -16.90 -6.38
CA GLU A 60 2.54 -17.16 -7.79
C GLU A 60 1.24 -16.64 -8.39
N ASN A 61 0.28 -16.32 -7.59
CA ASN A 61 -0.97 -15.76 -8.09
C ASN A 61 -1.00 -14.24 -8.05
N GLY A 62 0.10 -13.62 -7.68
CA GLY A 62 0.17 -12.17 -7.60
C GLY A 62 0.28 -11.71 -6.17
N GLU A 63 -0.04 -10.46 -5.93
CA GLU A 63 0.07 -9.91 -4.59
C GLU A 63 -1.20 -10.14 -3.81
N LYS A 64 -1.04 -10.37 -2.52
CA LYS A 64 -2.18 -10.37 -1.62
C LYS A 64 -1.82 -9.48 -0.45
N CYS A 65 -2.82 -9.01 0.26
CA CYS A 65 -2.56 -8.06 1.33
C CYS A 65 -3.42 -8.34 2.54
N SER A 66 -2.97 -7.78 3.65
CA SER A 66 -3.70 -7.88 4.90
C SER A 66 -4.60 -6.66 5.02
N LYS A 67 -5.29 -6.57 6.15
CA LYS A 67 -6.00 -5.37 6.46
C LYS A 67 -5.00 -4.28 6.73
N GLY A 68 -5.37 -3.08 6.52
CA GLY A 68 -4.48 -1.95 6.77
C GLY A 68 -5.27 -0.69 6.94
N ILE A 69 -4.60 0.43 6.85
CA ILE A 69 -5.26 1.71 6.98
C ILE A 69 -4.88 2.57 5.79
N THR A 70 -5.75 3.50 5.48
CA THR A 70 -5.43 4.49 4.47
C THR A 70 -5.45 5.85 5.14
N LEU A 71 -4.59 6.73 4.66
CA LEU A 71 -4.44 8.05 5.23
C LEU A 71 -4.50 9.07 4.11
N THR A 72 -5.17 10.18 4.38
CA THR A 72 -5.10 11.30 3.45
C THR A 72 -3.73 11.95 3.58
N GLY A 73 -3.42 12.84 2.66
CA GLY A 73 -2.16 13.55 2.76
C GLY A 73 -2.05 14.36 4.04
N ASP A 74 -3.16 14.95 4.48
CA ASP A 74 -3.13 15.71 5.72
C ASP A 74 -2.88 14.79 6.91
N GLU A 75 -3.49 13.61 6.89
CA GLU A 75 -3.27 12.66 7.98
C GLU A 75 -1.83 12.18 8.00
N LEU A 76 -1.25 11.95 6.84
CA LEU A 76 0.14 11.53 6.79
C LEU A 76 1.05 12.64 7.31
N GLU A 77 0.75 13.87 6.97
CA GLU A 77 1.55 14.99 7.44
C GLU A 77 1.45 15.14 8.94
N ASN A 78 0.27 14.94 9.49
CA ASN A 78 0.11 14.99 10.93
C ASN A 78 0.88 13.87 11.61
N LEU A 79 0.91 12.69 10.99
CA LEU A 79 1.68 11.60 11.52
C LEU A 79 3.17 11.95 11.52
N LEU A 80 3.64 12.55 10.44
CA LEU A 80 5.02 12.96 10.38
C LEU A 80 5.37 13.93 11.51
N ASN A 81 4.48 14.88 11.77
CA ASN A 81 4.72 15.85 12.81
C ASN A 81 4.78 15.18 14.19
N ILE A 82 3.91 14.20 14.40
CA ILE A 82 3.93 13.48 15.67
C ILE A 82 5.26 12.75 15.83
N LEU A 83 5.70 12.08 14.77
CA LEU A 83 6.93 11.33 14.84
C LEU A 83 8.13 12.23 15.09
N LYS A 84 8.14 13.40 14.47
CA LYS A 84 9.24 14.32 14.69
C LYS A 84 9.29 14.81 16.11
N ASN A 85 8.17 14.92 16.76
CA ASN A 85 8.13 15.40 18.12
C ASN A 85 8.39 14.32 19.15
N MET A 86 8.52 13.08 18.72
CA MET A 86 8.78 11.99 19.63
C MET A 86 10.26 11.80 19.91
N GLU A 87 11.11 12.51 19.19
CA GLU A 87 12.50 12.30 19.37
C GLU A 87 13.08 12.97 20.50
#